data_73bc1eadd76c1eaab96f4d7f8622bf4d
#
_entry.id   73bc1eadd76c1eaab96f4d7f8622bf4d
#
_cell.length_a   1.000
_cell.length_b   1.000
_cell.length_c   1.000
_cell.angle_alpha   90.00
_cell.angle_beta   90.00
_cell.angle_gamma   90.00
#
_symmetry.space_group_name_H-M   'P 1'
#
loop_
_entity.id
_entity.type
_entity.pdbx_description
1 polymer ?
#
loop_
_entity_poly.entity_id
_entity_poly.type
_entity_poly.pdbx_seq_one_letter_code
_entity_poly.pdbx_strand_id
1 'polypeptide(L)'
;MNGKYRVFIGSSKEGLSVARQVKESFGADFECYLWTDGVFKSNQSVLQTLLEESGAFDFGLMVMTKDDIVESRGETFASPRDNIIFEFGIFIGRAGDRKAFALLEDDPDMKTPSDLSGVEVHRFSRRSSCAAHLKIDSAVKRVEKEMRDSADLGWLGMLPSTVLAIGYFENFVQPVVDELARTPKFKVGDNEYRPAALTVALPKDLDADIKKRASIYYATKEMVGVQIEVRNRPRPLYAMCDCDQKTVSFCDMPTTLESLNKAIDMYLRVGHIGKSQRQALLERRELENFRKVLDLLCGQDAYCKKFVRIINEE
;
A
#
# COMPACT_ATOMS: atom_id res chain seq x y z
N MET A 1 5.66 4.25 11.18
CA MET A 1 4.18 4.29 11.19
C MET A 1 3.71 3.36 10.08
N ASN A 2 2.97 2.31 10.39
CA ASN A 2 2.38 1.46 9.34
C ASN A 2 1.39 2.31 8.53
N GLY A 3 1.55 2.37 7.21
CA GLY A 3 0.60 3.02 6.32
C GLY A 3 -0.78 2.38 6.47
N LYS A 4 -1.85 3.19 6.42
CA LYS A 4 -3.22 2.70 6.52
C LYS A 4 -3.61 1.95 5.25
N TYR A 5 -4.38 0.88 5.39
CA TYR A 5 -5.01 0.21 4.25
C TYR A 5 -6.11 1.09 3.66
N ARG A 6 -6.11 1.22 2.34
CA ARG A 6 -7.12 2.02 1.64
C ARG A 6 -8.27 1.15 1.21
N VAL A 7 -9.46 1.52 1.64
CA VAL A 7 -10.68 0.79 1.34
C VAL A 7 -11.62 1.68 0.55
N PHE A 8 -11.98 1.24 -0.67
CA PHE A 8 -13.08 1.82 -1.39
C PHE A 8 -14.41 1.22 -0.89
N ILE A 9 -15.39 2.07 -0.58
CA ILE A 9 -16.73 1.64 -0.15
C ILE A 9 -17.75 2.09 -1.20
N GLY A 10 -18.29 1.11 -1.93
CA GLY A 10 -19.39 1.29 -2.88
C GLY A 10 -20.74 0.99 -2.26
N SER A 11 -21.78 1.72 -2.68
CA SER A 11 -23.18 1.48 -2.30
C SER A 11 -24.13 2.13 -3.31
N SER A 12 -25.38 1.70 -3.33
CA SER A 12 -26.46 2.45 -3.94
C SER A 12 -26.67 3.81 -3.25
N LYS A 13 -27.48 4.68 -3.85
CA LYS A 13 -27.91 5.92 -3.18
C LYS A 13 -28.72 5.63 -1.93
N GLU A 14 -29.58 4.61 -1.99
CA GLU A 14 -30.44 4.13 -0.92
C GLU A 14 -29.62 3.54 0.24
N GLY A 15 -28.51 2.86 -0.08
CA GLY A 15 -27.57 2.29 0.87
C GLY A 15 -26.54 3.25 1.45
N LEU A 16 -26.50 4.51 0.99
CA LEU A 16 -25.45 5.47 1.37
C LEU A 16 -25.39 5.74 2.88
N SER A 17 -26.54 5.74 3.58
CA SER A 17 -26.56 5.93 5.04
C SER A 17 -25.88 4.77 5.77
N VAL A 18 -26.07 3.55 5.28
CA VAL A 18 -25.39 2.35 5.81
C VAL A 18 -23.89 2.40 5.47
N ALA A 19 -23.54 2.77 4.25
CA ALA A 19 -22.14 2.88 3.84
C ALA A 19 -21.36 3.90 4.69
N ARG A 20 -21.99 5.00 5.13
CA ARG A 20 -21.40 5.95 6.08
C ARG A 20 -21.16 5.33 7.45
N GLN A 21 -22.12 4.60 8.00
CA GLN A 21 -21.95 3.87 9.26
C GLN A 21 -20.83 2.83 9.16
N VAL A 22 -20.78 2.10 8.05
CA VAL A 22 -19.70 1.15 7.76
C VAL A 22 -18.34 1.86 7.77
N LYS A 23 -18.21 3.00 7.08
CA LYS A 23 -16.98 3.81 7.09
C LYS A 23 -16.56 4.23 8.50
N GLU A 24 -17.52 4.69 9.32
CA GLU A 24 -17.29 5.13 10.70
C GLU A 24 -16.89 3.98 11.64
N SER A 25 -17.30 2.75 11.31
CA SER A 25 -17.00 1.55 12.12
C SER A 25 -15.60 0.98 11.88
N PHE A 26 -14.89 1.42 10.84
CA PHE A 26 -13.54 0.97 10.55
C PHE A 26 -12.51 1.53 11.56
N GLY A 27 -11.57 0.69 11.96
CA GLY A 27 -10.48 1.05 12.87
C GLY A 27 -9.41 1.94 12.23
N ALA A 28 -8.51 2.44 13.08
CA ALA A 28 -7.49 3.43 12.72
C ALA A 28 -6.48 2.97 11.64
N ASP A 29 -6.36 1.66 11.41
CA ASP A 29 -5.47 1.07 10.41
C ASP A 29 -6.03 1.19 8.98
N PHE A 30 -7.28 1.62 8.83
CA PHE A 30 -7.97 1.74 7.56
C PHE A 30 -8.27 3.18 7.21
N GLU A 31 -8.12 3.53 5.95
CA GLU A 31 -8.50 4.81 5.36
C GLU A 31 -9.60 4.55 4.33
N CYS A 32 -10.85 4.84 4.71
CA CYS A 32 -12.02 4.48 3.94
C CYS A 32 -12.54 5.64 3.10
N TYR A 33 -12.85 5.36 1.84
CA TYR A 33 -13.36 6.31 0.86
C TYR A 33 -14.70 5.86 0.32
N LEU A 34 -15.73 6.68 0.50
CA LEU A 34 -17.02 6.48 -0.15
C LEU A 34 -16.97 6.97 -1.59
N TRP A 35 -17.79 6.39 -2.45
CA TRP A 35 -17.96 6.85 -3.83
C TRP A 35 -18.39 8.33 -3.92
N THR A 36 -18.96 8.92 -2.85
CA THR A 36 -19.34 10.32 -2.74
C THR A 36 -18.24 11.26 -2.25
N ASP A 37 -17.09 10.76 -1.80
CA ASP A 37 -16.04 11.57 -1.14
C ASP A 37 -15.14 12.36 -2.12
N GLY A 38 -15.62 12.58 -3.36
CA GLY A 38 -14.91 13.42 -4.34
C GLY A 38 -13.67 12.77 -4.96
N VAL A 39 -13.40 11.51 -4.66
CA VAL A 39 -12.39 10.69 -5.36
C VAL A 39 -12.80 10.53 -6.82
N PHE A 40 -14.10 10.66 -7.09
CA PHE A 40 -14.73 10.56 -8.39
C PHE A 40 -14.97 11.93 -9.00
N LYS A 41 -14.43 12.17 -10.18
CA LYS A 41 -14.69 13.41 -10.92
C LYS A 41 -16.15 13.46 -11.36
N SER A 42 -16.80 14.59 -11.14
CA SER A 42 -18.24 14.81 -11.39
C SER A 42 -18.74 14.53 -12.83
N ASN A 43 -17.84 14.35 -13.79
CA ASN A 43 -18.15 14.14 -15.21
C ASN A 43 -17.77 12.76 -15.76
N GLN A 44 -17.39 11.82 -14.91
CA GLN A 44 -17.07 10.45 -15.32
C GLN A 44 -18.15 9.49 -14.81
N SER A 45 -18.45 8.44 -15.59
CA SER A 45 -19.33 7.38 -15.11
C SER A 45 -18.66 6.66 -13.94
N VAL A 46 -19.46 6.17 -12.99
CA VAL A 46 -18.96 5.35 -11.86
C VAL A 46 -18.10 4.19 -12.38
N LEU A 47 -18.54 3.56 -13.48
CA LEU A 47 -17.80 2.51 -14.17
C LEU A 47 -16.39 2.94 -14.60
N GLN A 48 -16.29 4.08 -15.28
CA GLN A 48 -14.99 4.57 -15.77
C GLN A 48 -14.06 4.88 -14.60
N THR A 49 -14.60 5.47 -13.55
CA THR A 49 -13.82 5.78 -12.34
C THR A 49 -13.38 4.51 -11.60
N LEU A 50 -14.27 3.50 -11.47
CA LEU A 50 -13.86 2.20 -10.91
C LEU A 50 -12.76 1.53 -11.72
N LEU A 51 -12.86 1.56 -13.04
CA LEU A 51 -11.82 1.01 -13.92
C LEU A 51 -10.47 1.75 -13.76
N GLU A 52 -10.50 3.05 -13.53
CA GLU A 52 -9.32 3.88 -13.40
C GLU A 52 -8.76 3.87 -11.96
N GLU A 53 -9.61 3.91 -10.94
CA GLU A 53 -9.22 4.11 -9.54
C GLU A 53 -9.06 2.82 -8.73
N SER A 54 -9.57 1.66 -9.21
CA SER A 54 -9.46 0.39 -8.48
C SER A 54 -8.02 0.02 -8.10
N GLY A 55 -7.04 0.43 -8.89
CA GLY A 55 -5.62 0.24 -8.59
C GLY A 55 -5.07 1.12 -7.45
N ALA A 56 -5.81 2.17 -7.03
CA ALA A 56 -5.40 3.07 -5.96
C ALA A 56 -5.83 2.58 -4.57
N PHE A 57 -6.69 1.56 -4.51
CA PHE A 57 -7.21 0.97 -3.28
C PHE A 57 -6.59 -0.39 -3.01
N ASP A 58 -6.33 -0.68 -1.74
CA ASP A 58 -5.89 -2.00 -1.31
C ASP A 58 -7.05 -2.98 -1.30
N PHE A 59 -8.25 -2.51 -0.93
CA PHE A 59 -9.47 -3.30 -0.85
C PHE A 59 -10.68 -2.54 -1.38
N GLY A 60 -11.68 -3.30 -1.84
CA GLY A 60 -13.02 -2.80 -2.15
C GLY A 60 -14.07 -3.49 -1.29
N LEU A 61 -14.99 -2.72 -0.74
CA LEU A 61 -16.13 -3.21 0.02
C LEU A 61 -17.42 -2.69 -0.60
N MET A 62 -18.27 -3.58 -1.08
CA MET A 62 -19.60 -3.22 -1.61
C MET A 62 -20.68 -3.46 -0.57
N VAL A 63 -21.38 -2.41 -0.20
CA VAL A 63 -22.52 -2.44 0.72
C VAL A 63 -23.78 -2.66 -0.10
N MET A 64 -24.38 -3.83 0.07
CA MET A 64 -25.55 -4.31 -0.69
C MET A 64 -26.78 -4.32 0.21
N THR A 65 -27.65 -3.36 -0.01
CA THR A 65 -28.90 -3.17 0.71
C THR A 65 -30.10 -3.69 -0.10
N LYS A 66 -31.24 -3.86 0.55
CA LYS A 66 -32.50 -4.24 -0.06
C LYS A 66 -33.10 -3.02 -0.79
N ASP A 67 -32.67 -2.79 -2.03
CA ASP A 67 -33.01 -1.58 -2.77
C ASP A 67 -34.08 -1.82 -3.84
N ASP A 68 -34.01 -2.96 -4.50
CA ASP A 68 -34.88 -3.29 -5.62
C ASP A 68 -35.72 -4.54 -5.34
N ILE A 69 -36.82 -4.70 -6.10
CA ILE A 69 -37.66 -5.89 -6.11
C ILE A 69 -37.52 -6.51 -7.49
N VAL A 70 -37.20 -7.80 -7.53
CA VAL A 70 -36.99 -8.56 -8.78
C VAL A 70 -38.00 -9.70 -8.84
N GLU A 71 -38.74 -9.81 -9.93
CA GLU A 71 -39.55 -10.96 -10.24
C GLU A 71 -38.78 -11.99 -11.05
N SER A 72 -38.70 -13.21 -10.59
CA SER A 72 -38.01 -14.29 -11.27
C SER A 72 -38.74 -15.61 -11.09
N ARG A 73 -39.08 -16.26 -12.20
CA ARG A 73 -39.78 -17.53 -12.24
C ARG A 73 -41.13 -17.52 -11.52
N GLY A 74 -41.82 -16.37 -11.54
CA GLY A 74 -43.13 -16.19 -10.88
C GLY A 74 -43.06 -15.92 -9.38
N GLU A 75 -41.87 -15.75 -8.82
CA GLU A 75 -41.65 -15.36 -7.41
C GLU A 75 -41.01 -13.98 -7.34
N THR A 76 -41.36 -13.24 -6.30
CA THR A 76 -40.86 -11.87 -6.06
C THR A 76 -39.83 -11.89 -4.96
N PHE A 77 -38.69 -11.30 -5.22
CA PHE A 77 -37.52 -11.25 -4.30
C PHE A 77 -37.05 -9.81 -4.09
N ALA A 78 -36.49 -9.56 -2.94
CA ALA A 78 -35.68 -8.40 -2.71
C ALA A 78 -34.29 -8.61 -3.38
N SER A 79 -33.66 -7.54 -3.88
CA SER A 79 -32.35 -7.59 -4.51
C SER A 79 -31.56 -6.33 -4.17
N PRO A 80 -30.25 -6.41 -4.09
CA PRO A 80 -29.42 -5.22 -4.21
C PRO A 80 -29.61 -4.59 -5.59
N ARG A 81 -29.34 -3.29 -5.70
CA ARG A 81 -29.30 -2.60 -6.99
C ARG A 81 -28.36 -3.32 -7.96
N ASP A 82 -28.81 -3.60 -9.16
CA ASP A 82 -28.06 -4.30 -10.21
C ASP A 82 -26.71 -3.64 -10.53
N ASN A 83 -26.66 -2.31 -10.56
CA ASN A 83 -25.41 -1.57 -10.76
C ASN A 83 -24.35 -1.91 -9.71
N ILE A 84 -24.73 -2.10 -8.44
CA ILE A 84 -23.78 -2.44 -7.37
C ILE A 84 -23.20 -3.84 -7.58
N ILE A 85 -24.01 -4.78 -8.03
CA ILE A 85 -23.56 -6.14 -8.37
C ILE A 85 -22.57 -6.07 -9.55
N PHE A 86 -22.91 -5.29 -10.57
CA PHE A 86 -22.05 -5.08 -11.74
C PHE A 86 -20.72 -4.41 -11.38
N GLU A 87 -20.75 -3.35 -10.59
CA GLU A 87 -19.57 -2.65 -10.09
C GLU A 87 -18.67 -3.56 -9.24
N PHE A 88 -19.29 -4.42 -8.43
CA PHE A 88 -18.57 -5.43 -7.67
C PHE A 88 -17.84 -6.44 -8.56
N GLY A 89 -18.52 -6.94 -9.60
CA GLY A 89 -17.90 -7.81 -10.59
C GLY A 89 -16.71 -7.18 -11.30
N ILE A 90 -16.79 -5.90 -11.65
CA ILE A 90 -15.68 -5.14 -12.22
C ILE A 90 -14.53 -5.02 -11.22
N PHE A 91 -14.82 -4.72 -9.96
CA PHE A 91 -13.79 -4.59 -8.93
C PHE A 91 -13.06 -5.92 -8.72
N ILE A 92 -13.79 -7.05 -8.65
CA ILE A 92 -13.20 -8.40 -8.59
C ILE A 92 -12.29 -8.66 -9.79
N GLY A 93 -12.78 -8.38 -11.01
CA GLY A 93 -12.02 -8.60 -12.23
C GLY A 93 -10.74 -7.78 -12.34
N ARG A 94 -10.69 -6.61 -11.69
CA ARG A 94 -9.52 -5.70 -11.71
C ARG A 94 -8.58 -5.92 -10.54
N ALA A 95 -9.11 -6.10 -9.34
CA ALA A 95 -8.33 -6.15 -8.10
C ALA A 95 -8.04 -7.59 -7.65
N GLY A 96 -8.81 -8.56 -8.13
CA GLY A 96 -8.81 -9.94 -7.66
C GLY A 96 -9.84 -10.19 -6.56
N ASP A 97 -10.26 -11.43 -6.43
CA ASP A 97 -11.27 -11.89 -5.47
C ASP A 97 -10.88 -11.65 -4.00
N ARG A 98 -9.60 -11.79 -3.69
CA ARG A 98 -9.04 -11.59 -2.34
C ARG A 98 -8.99 -10.14 -1.86
N LYS A 99 -9.29 -9.20 -2.73
CA LYS A 99 -9.34 -7.75 -2.43
C LYS A 99 -10.74 -7.18 -2.46
N ALA A 100 -11.73 -7.99 -2.83
CA ALA A 100 -13.12 -7.60 -3.00
C ALA A 100 -14.00 -8.27 -1.95
N PHE A 101 -14.69 -7.45 -1.16
CA PHE A 101 -15.56 -7.87 -0.07
C PHE A 101 -16.98 -7.36 -0.29
N ALA A 102 -17.97 -8.13 0.12
CA ALA A 102 -19.36 -7.71 0.10
C ALA A 102 -19.96 -7.73 1.51
N LEU A 103 -20.69 -6.67 1.84
CA LEU A 103 -21.46 -6.54 3.06
C LEU A 103 -22.94 -6.50 2.67
N LEU A 104 -23.63 -7.63 2.86
CA LEU A 104 -25.00 -7.85 2.40
C LEU A 104 -26.00 -7.69 3.55
N GLU A 105 -27.09 -6.97 3.31
CA GLU A 105 -28.19 -6.87 4.28
C GLU A 105 -28.82 -8.26 4.50
N ASP A 106 -28.99 -8.64 5.78
CA ASP A 106 -29.57 -9.90 6.19
C ASP A 106 -31.09 -9.82 6.10
N ASP A 107 -31.63 -10.23 4.98
CA ASP A 107 -33.07 -10.33 4.70
C ASP A 107 -33.35 -11.69 4.08
N PRO A 108 -34.36 -12.46 4.61
CA PRO A 108 -34.69 -13.79 4.11
C PRO A 108 -35.15 -13.80 2.66
N ASP A 109 -35.75 -12.69 2.20
CA ASP A 109 -36.26 -12.55 0.83
C ASP A 109 -35.17 -12.03 -0.13
N MET A 110 -33.95 -11.76 0.36
CA MET A 110 -32.86 -11.23 -0.44
C MET A 110 -32.28 -12.28 -1.38
N LYS A 111 -32.41 -12.04 -2.67
CA LYS A 111 -31.82 -12.87 -3.72
C LYS A 111 -30.52 -12.22 -4.20
N THR A 112 -29.47 -12.99 -4.17
CA THR A 112 -28.17 -12.62 -4.74
C THR A 112 -27.80 -13.57 -5.86
N PRO A 113 -26.99 -13.15 -6.84
CA PRO A 113 -26.46 -14.06 -7.86
C PRO A 113 -25.73 -15.23 -7.22
N SER A 114 -26.01 -16.47 -7.71
CA SER A 114 -25.37 -17.69 -7.21
C SER A 114 -23.84 -17.66 -7.31
N ASP A 115 -23.32 -16.95 -8.31
CA ASP A 115 -21.88 -16.86 -8.61
C ASP A 115 -21.11 -16.00 -7.58
N LEU A 116 -21.82 -15.24 -6.74
CA LEU A 116 -21.22 -14.57 -5.58
C LEU A 116 -20.86 -15.55 -4.45
N SER A 117 -21.27 -16.82 -4.53
CA SER A 117 -20.95 -17.86 -3.53
C SER A 117 -19.47 -18.16 -3.39
N GLY A 118 -18.62 -17.75 -4.34
CA GLY A 118 -17.15 -17.86 -4.28
C GLY A 118 -16.44 -16.63 -3.70
N VAL A 119 -17.20 -15.58 -3.37
CA VAL A 119 -16.66 -14.33 -2.83
C VAL A 119 -17.02 -14.22 -1.35
N GLU A 120 -16.14 -13.63 -0.56
CA GLU A 120 -16.35 -13.42 0.86
C GLU A 120 -17.49 -12.42 1.09
N VAL A 121 -18.65 -12.93 1.53
CA VAL A 121 -19.86 -12.14 1.78
C VAL A 121 -20.18 -12.14 3.27
N HIS A 122 -20.12 -10.96 3.88
CA HIS A 122 -20.56 -10.77 5.27
C HIS A 122 -21.97 -10.24 5.33
N ARG A 123 -22.73 -10.64 6.37
CA ARG A 123 -24.11 -10.18 6.56
C ARG A 123 -24.19 -9.16 7.68
N PHE A 124 -25.07 -8.18 7.50
CA PHE A 124 -25.45 -7.19 8.51
C PHE A 124 -26.96 -6.98 8.53
N SER A 125 -27.50 -6.45 9.62
CA SER A 125 -28.91 -6.11 9.73
C SER A 125 -29.08 -4.67 10.20
N ARG A 126 -30.04 -3.98 9.61
CA ARG A 126 -30.47 -2.62 10.03
C ARG A 126 -31.43 -2.66 11.23
N ARG A 127 -31.93 -3.85 11.60
CA ARG A 127 -32.88 -3.99 12.72
C ARG A 127 -32.12 -3.79 14.05
N SER A 128 -32.65 -2.92 14.91
CA SER A 128 -32.06 -2.67 16.25
C SER A 128 -32.08 -3.92 17.15
N SER A 129 -33.04 -4.81 16.93
CA SER A 129 -33.22 -6.08 17.66
C SER A 129 -32.46 -7.26 17.04
N CYS A 130 -31.56 -7.01 16.08
CA CYS A 130 -30.82 -8.09 15.43
C CYS A 130 -29.81 -8.75 16.38
N ALA A 131 -29.42 -9.98 16.03
CA ALA A 131 -28.37 -10.69 16.74
C ALA A 131 -27.05 -9.89 16.72
N ALA A 132 -26.26 -9.99 17.78
CA ALA A 132 -25.06 -9.15 17.95
C ALA A 132 -24.05 -9.28 16.79
N HIS A 133 -23.93 -10.46 16.17
CA HIS A 133 -23.04 -10.70 15.04
C HIS A 133 -23.53 -10.03 13.73
N LEU A 134 -24.82 -9.66 13.65
CA LEU A 134 -25.38 -8.95 12.49
C LEU A 134 -25.33 -7.43 12.64
N LYS A 135 -24.89 -6.89 13.76
CA LYS A 135 -24.67 -5.44 13.90
C LYS A 135 -23.58 -4.99 12.92
N ILE A 136 -23.74 -3.80 12.36
CA ILE A 136 -22.78 -3.25 11.37
C ILE A 136 -21.36 -3.27 11.91
N ASP A 137 -21.13 -2.81 13.13
CA ASP A 137 -19.80 -2.81 13.74
C ASP A 137 -19.17 -4.21 13.83
N SER A 138 -19.98 -5.22 14.17
CA SER A 138 -19.52 -6.61 14.25
C SER A 138 -19.21 -7.19 12.87
N ALA A 139 -19.98 -6.82 11.86
CA ALA A 139 -19.75 -7.23 10.48
C ALA A 139 -18.47 -6.56 9.92
N VAL A 140 -18.29 -5.27 10.15
CA VAL A 140 -17.08 -4.54 9.75
C VAL A 140 -15.83 -5.12 10.41
N LYS A 141 -15.85 -5.45 11.70
CA LYS A 141 -14.73 -6.10 12.38
C LYS A 141 -14.31 -7.45 11.76
N ARG A 142 -15.27 -8.23 11.25
CA ARG A 142 -14.93 -9.46 10.51
C ARG A 142 -14.25 -9.14 9.18
N VAL A 143 -14.82 -8.20 8.42
CA VAL A 143 -14.21 -7.71 7.17
C VAL A 143 -12.79 -7.19 7.41
N GLU A 144 -12.58 -6.36 8.44
CA GLU A 144 -11.24 -5.86 8.79
C GLU A 144 -10.25 -6.99 9.06
N LYS A 145 -10.67 -8.01 9.81
CA LYS A 145 -9.81 -9.16 10.10
C LYS A 145 -9.36 -9.84 8.81
N GLU A 146 -10.30 -10.13 7.92
CA GLU A 146 -10.01 -10.80 6.65
C GLU A 146 -9.18 -9.93 5.70
N MET A 147 -9.41 -8.62 5.69
CA MET A 147 -8.54 -7.68 4.96
C MET A 147 -7.11 -7.72 5.48
N ARG A 148 -6.90 -7.77 6.81
CA ARG A 148 -5.56 -7.92 7.40
C ARG A 148 -4.96 -9.28 7.05
N ASP A 149 -5.71 -10.35 7.20
CA ASP A 149 -5.26 -11.71 6.85
C ASP A 149 -4.85 -11.79 5.38
N SER A 150 -5.63 -11.16 4.47
CA SER A 150 -5.30 -11.06 3.04
C SER A 150 -4.02 -10.25 2.79
N ALA A 151 -3.82 -9.16 3.52
CA ALA A 151 -2.62 -8.36 3.41
C ALA A 151 -1.38 -9.12 3.90
N ASP A 152 -1.49 -9.80 5.04
CA ASP A 152 -0.40 -10.57 5.66
C ASP A 152 0.01 -11.77 4.80
N LEU A 153 -0.93 -12.38 4.07
CA LEU A 153 -0.67 -13.44 3.10
C LEU A 153 -0.07 -12.92 1.77
N GLY A 154 0.18 -11.62 1.65
CA GLY A 154 0.76 -11.02 0.44
C GLY A 154 -0.22 -10.92 -0.75
N TRP A 155 -1.52 -11.08 -0.53
CA TRP A 155 -2.54 -11.02 -1.57
C TRP A 155 -2.74 -9.64 -2.19
N LEU A 156 -2.13 -8.60 -1.62
CA LEU A 156 -2.16 -7.24 -2.19
C LEU A 156 -1.49 -7.14 -3.58
N GLY A 157 -0.90 -8.24 -4.03
CA GLY A 157 -0.27 -8.38 -5.33
C GLY A 157 1.18 -7.90 -5.32
N MET A 158 1.94 -8.37 -6.31
CA MET A 158 3.31 -7.90 -6.50
C MET A 158 3.27 -6.49 -7.09
N LEU A 159 3.46 -5.49 -6.23
CA LEU A 159 3.71 -4.13 -6.68
C LEU A 159 5.11 -4.03 -7.32
N PRO A 160 5.34 -3.19 -8.33
CA PRO A 160 6.66 -2.94 -8.90
C PRO A 160 7.71 -2.65 -7.82
N SER A 161 7.35 -1.93 -6.76
CA SER A 161 8.19 -1.66 -5.59
C SER A 161 8.62 -2.91 -4.83
N THR A 162 7.85 -3.99 -4.85
CA THR A 162 8.24 -5.27 -4.21
C THR A 162 9.47 -5.86 -4.89
N VAL A 163 9.42 -5.99 -6.22
CA VAL A 163 10.55 -6.52 -7.01
C VAL A 163 11.76 -5.62 -6.88
N LEU A 164 11.55 -4.30 -6.89
CA LEU A 164 12.61 -3.32 -6.74
C LEU A 164 13.26 -3.39 -5.36
N ALA A 165 12.48 -3.55 -4.28
CA ALA A 165 13.00 -3.68 -2.92
C ALA A 165 13.82 -4.97 -2.74
N ILE A 166 13.33 -6.10 -3.28
CA ILE A 166 14.08 -7.36 -3.29
C ILE A 166 15.40 -7.19 -4.04
N GLY A 167 15.36 -6.64 -5.26
CA GLY A 167 16.56 -6.40 -6.06
C GLY A 167 17.54 -5.44 -5.39
N TYR A 168 17.08 -4.39 -4.72
CA TYR A 168 17.91 -3.47 -3.96
C TYR A 168 18.53 -4.15 -2.73
N PHE A 169 17.76 -4.97 -2.01
CA PHE A 169 18.26 -5.75 -0.87
C PHE A 169 19.36 -6.73 -1.29
N GLU A 170 19.07 -7.60 -2.27
CA GLU A 170 19.99 -8.67 -2.68
C GLU A 170 21.26 -8.17 -3.40
N ASN A 171 21.16 -7.09 -4.18
CA ASN A 171 22.26 -6.58 -4.98
C ASN A 171 23.04 -5.44 -4.33
N PHE A 172 22.51 -4.84 -3.26
CA PHE A 172 23.16 -3.70 -2.61
C PHE A 172 23.19 -3.86 -1.07
N VAL A 173 22.05 -3.87 -0.38
CA VAL A 173 22.02 -3.78 1.09
C VAL A 173 22.73 -4.94 1.74
N GLN A 174 22.33 -6.18 1.44
CA GLN A 174 22.90 -7.37 2.03
C GLN A 174 24.39 -7.52 1.74
N PRO A 175 24.87 -7.43 0.48
CA PRO A 175 26.29 -7.53 0.19
C PRO A 175 27.15 -6.43 0.83
N VAL A 176 26.62 -5.20 0.92
CA VAL A 176 27.32 -4.09 1.59
C VAL A 176 27.43 -4.36 3.09
N VAL A 177 26.35 -4.79 3.74
CA VAL A 177 26.35 -5.09 5.18
C VAL A 177 27.27 -6.26 5.50
N ASP A 178 27.28 -7.31 4.68
CA ASP A 178 28.19 -8.46 4.83
C ASP A 178 29.66 -8.02 4.80
N GLU A 179 30.00 -7.09 3.92
CA GLU A 179 31.37 -6.55 3.82
C GLU A 179 31.71 -5.65 5.00
N LEU A 180 30.77 -4.75 5.37
CA LEU A 180 30.96 -3.87 6.55
C LEU A 180 31.10 -4.67 7.86
N ALA A 181 30.37 -5.76 8.01
CA ALA A 181 30.42 -6.60 9.19
C ALA A 181 31.76 -7.37 9.30
N ARG A 182 32.42 -7.62 8.16
CA ARG A 182 33.75 -8.26 8.10
C ARG A 182 34.89 -7.27 8.22
N THR A 183 34.63 -6.00 7.98
CA THR A 183 35.64 -4.94 7.97
C THR A 183 35.81 -4.37 9.38
N PRO A 184 36.90 -4.68 10.12
CA PRO A 184 37.08 -4.20 11.48
C PRO A 184 37.35 -2.69 11.53
N LYS A 185 37.97 -2.16 10.51
CA LYS A 185 38.34 -0.74 10.36
C LYS A 185 38.13 -0.29 8.92
N PHE A 186 37.45 0.84 8.76
CA PHE A 186 37.23 1.50 7.48
C PHE A 186 37.94 2.85 7.44
N LYS A 187 38.66 3.10 6.36
CA LYS A 187 39.43 4.33 6.20
C LYS A 187 38.59 5.42 5.53
N VAL A 188 38.45 6.57 6.19
CA VAL A 188 37.82 7.77 5.63
C VAL A 188 38.83 8.92 5.73
N GLY A 189 39.31 9.40 4.60
CA GLY A 189 40.48 10.30 4.56
C GLY A 189 41.71 9.65 5.18
N ASP A 190 42.33 10.31 6.13
CA ASP A 190 43.54 9.81 6.84
C ASP A 190 43.22 9.03 8.12
N ASN A 191 41.94 8.93 8.51
CA ASN A 191 41.53 8.32 9.75
C ASN A 191 40.85 6.94 9.54
N GLU A 192 40.99 6.07 10.56
CA GLU A 192 40.34 4.76 10.62
C GLU A 192 39.18 4.76 11.61
N TYR A 193 38.07 4.21 11.20
CA TYR A 193 36.81 4.13 11.97
C TYR A 193 36.25 2.72 11.97
N ARG A 194 35.52 2.35 13.01
CA ARG A 194 34.76 1.09 13.04
C ARG A 194 33.40 1.28 12.35
N PRO A 195 33.05 0.45 11.35
CA PRO A 195 31.70 0.47 10.77
C PRO A 195 30.62 0.24 11.85
N ALA A 196 29.60 1.09 11.89
CA ALA A 196 28.54 1.04 12.91
C ALA A 196 27.15 0.76 12.33
N ALA A 197 26.80 1.37 11.21
CA ALA A 197 25.47 1.22 10.63
C ALA A 197 25.48 1.55 9.12
N LEU A 198 24.49 1.00 8.41
CA LEU A 198 24.05 1.43 7.09
C LEU A 198 22.65 2.03 7.21
N THR A 199 22.52 3.31 6.91
CA THR A 199 21.25 4.02 6.87
C THR A 199 20.72 4.03 5.43
N VAL A 200 19.53 3.53 5.21
CA VAL A 200 18.80 3.69 3.95
C VAL A 200 17.81 4.84 4.15
N ALA A 201 18.11 5.98 3.51
CA ALA A 201 17.26 7.17 3.55
C ALA A 201 16.24 7.11 2.40
N LEU A 202 14.97 6.97 2.71
CA LEU A 202 13.90 6.99 1.71
C LEU A 202 13.45 8.41 1.43
N PRO A 203 13.27 8.81 0.17
CA PRO A 203 12.77 10.14 -0.17
C PRO A 203 11.34 10.31 0.37
N LYS A 204 10.95 11.55 0.66
CA LYS A 204 9.63 11.90 1.16
C LYS A 204 8.52 11.58 0.15
N ASP A 205 8.81 11.70 -1.12
CA ASP A 205 7.96 11.41 -2.26
C ASP A 205 8.81 10.93 -3.45
N LEU A 206 8.18 10.45 -4.49
CA LEU A 206 8.86 10.02 -5.72
C LEU A 206 8.95 11.14 -6.77
N ASP A 207 8.80 12.41 -6.36
CA ASP A 207 8.94 13.54 -7.26
C ASP A 207 10.36 13.63 -7.86
N ALA A 208 10.38 14.22 -9.03
CA ALA A 208 11.48 14.32 -9.96
C ALA A 208 12.88 14.37 -9.36
N ASP A 209 13.79 13.61 -9.99
CA ASP A 209 15.23 13.63 -9.77
C ASP A 209 15.68 13.26 -8.33
N ILE A 210 15.41 11.99 -7.98
CA ILE A 210 15.87 11.40 -6.72
C ILE A 210 17.41 11.51 -6.57
N LYS A 211 18.16 11.49 -7.68
CA LYS A 211 19.62 11.67 -7.65
C LYS A 211 20.02 13.05 -7.16
N LYS A 212 19.35 14.08 -7.66
CA LYS A 212 19.59 15.45 -7.21
C LYS A 212 19.21 15.62 -5.73
N ARG A 213 18.06 15.06 -5.34
CA ARG A 213 17.62 15.05 -3.93
C ARG A 213 18.62 14.34 -3.03
N ALA A 214 19.09 13.16 -3.42
CA ALA A 214 20.12 12.43 -2.70
C ALA A 214 21.40 13.26 -2.53
N SER A 215 21.88 13.93 -3.59
CA SER A 215 23.05 14.80 -3.52
C SER A 215 22.86 15.96 -2.56
N ILE A 216 21.67 16.60 -2.55
CA ILE A 216 21.36 17.67 -1.61
C ILE A 216 21.32 17.11 -0.17
N TYR A 217 20.68 15.98 0.05
CA TYR A 217 20.58 15.32 1.36
C TYR A 217 21.97 15.03 1.95
N TYR A 218 22.86 14.43 1.15
CA TYR A 218 24.23 14.13 1.59
C TYR A 218 25.05 15.39 1.89
N ALA A 219 24.90 16.43 1.07
CA ALA A 219 25.56 17.72 1.30
C ALA A 219 25.05 18.42 2.57
N THR A 220 23.73 18.43 2.79
CA THR A 220 23.11 19.04 3.99
C THR A 220 23.54 18.34 5.29
N LYS A 221 23.78 17.03 5.23
CA LYS A 221 24.24 16.25 6.39
C LYS A 221 25.77 16.17 6.45
N GLU A 222 26.50 16.93 5.64
CA GLU A 222 27.98 16.99 5.57
C GLU A 222 28.64 15.60 5.43
N MET A 223 28.01 14.72 4.65
CA MET A 223 28.50 13.36 4.43
C MET A 223 29.63 13.32 3.41
N VAL A 224 30.62 12.48 3.63
CA VAL A 224 31.75 12.29 2.74
C VAL A 224 31.52 11.11 1.81
N GLY A 225 31.69 11.32 0.50
CA GLY A 225 31.61 10.23 -0.48
C GLY A 225 32.75 9.23 -0.30
N VAL A 226 32.42 7.95 -0.20
CA VAL A 226 33.36 6.83 -0.06
C VAL A 226 33.01 5.70 -1.01
N GLN A 227 33.92 4.78 -1.21
CA GLN A 227 33.68 3.56 -1.98
C GLN A 227 33.98 2.34 -1.11
N ILE A 228 33.09 1.36 -1.19
CA ILE A 228 33.30 0.05 -0.58
C ILE A 228 33.41 -1.00 -1.68
N GLU A 229 34.40 -1.88 -1.58
CA GLU A 229 34.57 -3.00 -2.49
C GLU A 229 33.66 -4.15 -2.08
N VAL A 230 32.68 -4.45 -2.94
CA VAL A 230 31.74 -5.54 -2.72
C VAL A 230 31.80 -6.51 -3.90
N ARG A 231 32.16 -7.76 -3.65
CA ARG A 231 32.31 -8.77 -4.70
C ARG A 231 33.15 -8.29 -5.90
N ASN A 232 34.27 -7.66 -5.61
CA ASN A 232 35.20 -7.05 -6.60
C ASN A 232 34.57 -5.95 -7.47
N ARG A 233 33.58 -5.25 -6.93
CA ARG A 233 32.97 -4.08 -7.57
C ARG A 233 32.89 -2.93 -6.57
N PRO A 234 33.39 -1.72 -6.94
CA PRO A 234 33.24 -0.55 -6.10
C PRO A 234 31.78 -0.13 -6.02
N ARG A 235 31.31 0.11 -4.80
CA ARG A 235 29.97 0.64 -4.52
C ARG A 235 30.12 2.00 -3.86
N PRO A 236 29.54 3.05 -4.46
CA PRO A 236 29.55 4.38 -3.84
C PRO A 236 28.60 4.39 -2.64
N LEU A 237 29.05 5.02 -1.56
CA LEU A 237 28.29 5.27 -0.33
C LEU A 237 28.67 6.66 0.20
N TYR A 238 27.89 7.14 1.14
CA TYR A 238 28.19 8.36 1.86
C TYR A 238 28.40 8.04 3.35
N ALA A 239 29.50 8.55 3.90
CA ALA A 239 29.95 8.26 5.25
C ALA A 239 29.75 9.47 6.16
N MET A 240 29.28 9.22 7.37
CA MET A 240 29.23 10.17 8.47
C MET A 240 30.08 9.62 9.61
N CYS A 241 31.15 10.34 9.95
CA CYS A 241 32.13 9.93 10.95
C CYS A 241 31.77 10.50 12.32
N ASP A 242 31.79 9.67 13.34
CA ASP A 242 31.78 10.07 14.74
C ASP A 242 33.22 9.99 15.27
N CYS A 243 33.87 11.15 15.43
CA CYS A 243 35.25 11.24 15.87
C CYS A 243 35.45 10.82 17.33
N ASP A 244 34.43 11.05 18.18
CA ASP A 244 34.49 10.76 19.62
C ASP A 244 34.41 9.25 19.87
N GLN A 245 33.51 8.59 19.17
CA GLN A 245 33.31 7.12 19.29
C GLN A 245 34.22 6.33 18.32
N LYS A 246 34.94 6.99 17.44
CA LYS A 246 35.70 6.37 16.33
C LYS A 246 34.86 5.38 15.51
N THR A 247 33.63 5.77 15.21
CA THR A 247 32.70 4.99 14.39
C THR A 247 32.35 5.73 13.11
N VAL A 248 31.97 4.96 12.08
CA VAL A 248 31.43 5.48 10.82
C VAL A 248 30.10 4.83 10.50
N SER A 249 29.13 5.66 10.19
CA SER A 249 27.84 5.23 9.65
C SER A 249 27.77 5.59 8.18
N PHE A 250 27.25 4.68 7.39
CA PHE A 250 27.09 4.85 5.95
C PHE A 250 25.66 5.17 5.62
N CYS A 251 25.44 5.91 4.54
CA CYS A 251 24.12 6.26 4.07
C CYS A 251 24.01 6.03 2.56
N ASP A 252 22.84 5.50 2.14
CA ASP A 252 22.42 5.44 0.76
C ASP A 252 20.95 5.87 0.63
N MET A 253 20.67 6.68 -0.40
CA MET A 253 19.31 6.95 -0.85
C MET A 253 19.06 6.18 -2.14
N PRO A 254 18.13 5.22 -2.18
CA PRO A 254 17.95 4.33 -3.33
C PRO A 254 17.53 5.08 -4.60
N THR A 255 18.48 5.45 -5.45
CA THR A 255 18.19 6.12 -6.73
C THR A 255 17.43 5.23 -7.72
N THR A 256 17.39 3.93 -7.46
CA THR A 256 16.55 2.97 -8.20
C THR A 256 15.06 3.29 -8.10
N LEU A 257 14.62 4.06 -7.10
CA LEU A 257 13.26 4.54 -6.94
C LEU A 257 12.79 5.46 -8.08
N GLU A 258 13.71 6.05 -8.86
CA GLU A 258 13.35 6.77 -10.10
C GLU A 258 12.61 5.87 -11.10
N SER A 259 12.88 4.58 -11.11
CA SER A 259 12.18 3.64 -11.98
C SER A 259 10.72 3.43 -11.58
N LEU A 260 10.37 3.59 -10.31
CA LEU A 260 8.96 3.58 -9.86
C LEU A 260 8.19 4.77 -10.40
N ASN A 261 8.78 5.95 -10.35
CA ASN A 261 8.14 7.15 -10.90
C ASN A 261 7.87 7.00 -12.40
N LYS A 262 8.85 6.52 -13.16
CA LYS A 262 8.68 6.24 -14.59
C LYS A 262 7.60 5.17 -14.84
N ALA A 263 7.53 4.12 -14.03
CA ALA A 263 6.51 3.08 -14.17
C ALA A 263 5.10 3.65 -13.89
N ILE A 264 4.96 4.52 -12.89
CA ILE A 264 3.70 5.21 -12.57
C ILE A 264 3.28 6.12 -13.72
N ASP A 265 4.20 6.92 -14.26
CA ASP A 265 3.93 7.80 -15.40
C ASP A 265 3.47 7.02 -16.64
N MET A 266 4.12 5.88 -16.94
CA MET A 266 3.72 5.02 -18.04
C MET A 266 2.33 4.39 -17.83
N TYR A 267 1.98 4.07 -16.58
CA TYR A 267 0.68 3.49 -16.23
C TYR A 267 -0.45 4.52 -16.34
N LEU A 268 -0.21 5.77 -15.93
CA LEU A 268 -1.24 6.80 -15.83
C LEU A 268 -1.56 7.53 -17.14
N ARG A 269 -0.76 7.37 -18.22
CA ARG A 269 -0.92 8.11 -19.48
C ARG A 269 -1.21 9.60 -19.22
N VAL A 270 -0.20 10.32 -18.77
CA VAL A 270 -0.32 11.72 -18.32
C VAL A 270 -0.80 12.60 -19.48
N GLY A 271 -2.00 13.15 -19.35
CA GLY A 271 -2.60 14.13 -20.27
C GLY A 271 -2.80 15.51 -19.66
N HIS A 272 -2.23 15.81 -18.48
CA HIS A 272 -2.41 17.11 -17.80
C HIS A 272 -1.08 17.62 -17.24
N ILE A 273 -1.02 18.94 -17.09
CA ILE A 273 0.13 19.62 -16.49
C ILE A 273 -0.02 19.52 -14.96
N GLY A 274 1.00 18.98 -14.28
CA GLY A 274 1.04 18.86 -12.84
C GLY A 274 0.67 17.45 -12.33
N LYS A 275 0.89 17.22 -11.04
CA LYS A 275 0.69 15.94 -10.37
C LYS A 275 -0.77 15.74 -10.00
N SER A 276 -1.38 14.66 -10.46
CA SER A 276 -2.74 14.32 -10.05
C SER A 276 -2.76 13.72 -8.63
N GLN A 277 -3.90 13.84 -7.93
CA GLN A 277 -4.08 13.16 -6.64
C GLN A 277 -3.84 11.64 -6.76
N ARG A 278 -4.29 11.04 -7.86
CA ARG A 278 -4.07 9.64 -8.17
C ARG A 278 -2.60 9.28 -8.26
N GLN A 279 -1.81 10.09 -8.96
CA GLN A 279 -0.36 9.90 -9.05
C GLN A 279 0.29 9.97 -7.66
N ALA A 280 -0.03 10.98 -6.87
CA ALA A 280 0.47 11.13 -5.50
C ALA A 280 0.11 9.92 -4.61
N LEU A 281 -1.09 9.37 -4.78
CA LEU A 281 -1.55 8.18 -4.06
C LEU A 281 -0.76 6.92 -4.44
N LEU A 282 -0.54 6.70 -5.74
CA LEU A 282 0.23 5.55 -6.23
C LEU A 282 1.68 5.63 -5.80
N GLU A 283 2.30 6.80 -5.92
CA GLU A 283 3.68 7.01 -5.48
C GLU A 283 3.85 6.73 -3.99
N ARG A 284 2.96 7.25 -3.15
CA ARG A 284 2.97 7.00 -1.72
C ARG A 284 2.82 5.51 -1.40
N ARG A 285 1.89 4.83 -2.07
CA ARG A 285 1.66 3.39 -1.91
C ARG A 285 2.90 2.57 -2.28
N GLU A 286 3.51 2.87 -3.42
CA GLU A 286 4.70 2.18 -3.90
C GLU A 286 5.89 2.42 -2.96
N LEU A 287 6.07 3.65 -2.48
CA LEU A 287 7.14 3.98 -1.55
C LEU A 287 6.97 3.30 -0.18
N GLU A 288 5.75 3.30 0.36
CA GLU A 288 5.42 2.59 1.59
C GLU A 288 5.61 1.07 1.46
N ASN A 289 5.24 0.49 0.31
CA ASN A 289 5.45 -0.93 0.06
C ASN A 289 6.93 -1.27 -0.08
N PHE A 290 7.71 -0.45 -0.80
CA PHE A 290 9.16 -0.60 -0.87
C PHE A 290 9.77 -0.65 0.53
N ARG A 291 9.39 0.27 1.40
CA ARG A 291 9.83 0.30 2.79
C ARG A 291 9.48 -0.96 3.55
N LYS A 292 8.21 -1.39 3.51
CA LYS A 292 7.72 -2.59 4.22
C LYS A 292 8.48 -3.85 3.80
N VAL A 293 8.69 -4.03 2.49
CA VAL A 293 9.42 -5.19 1.95
C VAL A 293 10.88 -5.16 2.40
N LEU A 294 11.51 -3.99 2.34
CA LEU A 294 12.90 -3.83 2.76
C LEU A 294 13.07 -4.05 4.26
N ASP A 295 12.17 -3.52 5.11
CA ASP A 295 12.13 -3.76 6.56
C ASP A 295 12.00 -5.26 6.87
N LEU A 296 11.12 -5.97 6.15
CA LEU A 296 10.93 -7.41 6.31
C LEU A 296 12.21 -8.19 5.98
N LEU A 297 12.83 -7.92 4.83
CA LEU A 297 14.05 -8.58 4.38
C LEU A 297 15.24 -8.30 5.33
N CYS A 298 15.41 -7.06 5.75
CA CYS A 298 16.43 -6.70 6.74
C CYS A 298 16.17 -7.36 8.09
N GLY A 299 14.91 -7.52 8.50
CA GLY A 299 14.52 -8.18 9.74
C GLY A 299 14.80 -9.69 9.76
N GLN A 300 14.80 -10.33 8.59
CA GLN A 300 15.09 -11.77 8.43
C GLN A 300 16.58 -12.09 8.36
N ASP A 301 17.41 -11.12 7.97
CA ASP A 301 18.86 -11.29 7.88
C ASP A 301 19.55 -10.93 9.19
N ALA A 302 20.44 -11.81 9.67
CA ALA A 302 21.08 -11.68 10.99
C ALA A 302 21.99 -10.45 11.12
N TYR A 303 22.68 -10.05 10.05
CA TYR A 303 23.56 -8.90 10.02
C TYR A 303 22.77 -7.62 9.71
N CYS A 304 21.89 -7.66 8.72
CA CYS A 304 21.08 -6.49 8.34
C CYS A 304 20.19 -6.02 9.48
N LYS A 305 19.59 -6.91 10.24
CA LYS A 305 18.77 -6.58 11.42
C LYS A 305 19.51 -5.69 12.45
N LYS A 306 20.83 -5.86 12.56
CA LYS A 306 21.65 -5.09 13.52
C LYS A 306 22.26 -3.83 12.90
N PHE A 307 22.59 -3.89 11.62
CA PHE A 307 23.35 -2.86 10.92
C PHE A 307 22.47 -1.87 10.16
N VAL A 308 21.32 -2.28 9.64
CA VAL A 308 20.49 -1.44 8.77
C VAL A 308 19.48 -0.62 9.56
N ARG A 309 19.39 0.65 9.20
CA ARG A 309 18.34 1.58 9.67
C ARG A 309 17.65 2.18 8.46
N ILE A 310 16.33 2.02 8.38
CA ILE A 310 15.53 2.60 7.31
C ILE A 310 14.80 3.82 7.85
N ILE A 311 15.11 4.99 7.31
CA ILE A 311 14.55 6.27 7.73
C ILE A 311 13.87 6.98 6.56
N ASN A 312 12.97 7.89 6.84
CA ASN A 312 12.49 8.83 5.85
C ASN A 312 13.40 10.08 5.86
N GLU A 313 13.59 10.68 4.70
CA GLU A 313 14.17 12.00 4.55
C GLU A 313 13.34 13.01 5.37
N GLU A 314 14.00 13.74 6.25
CA GLU A 314 13.40 14.84 7.01
C GLU A 314 13.45 16.14 6.21
#